data_f2ffe9e1e1c5bf0d2c5769037b5cd4a1
#
_entry.id   f2ffe9e1e1c5bf0d2c5769037b5cd4a1
#
_cell.length_a   1.000
_cell.length_b   1.000
_cell.length_c   1.000
_cell.angle_alpha   90.00
_cell.angle_beta   90.00
_cell.angle_gamma   90.00
#
_symmetry.space_group_name_H-M   'P 1'
#
loop_
_entity.id
_entity.type
_entity.pdbx_description
1 polymer ?
#
loop_
_entity_poly.entity_id
_entity_poly.type
_entity_poly.pdbx_seq_one_letter_code
_entity_poly.pdbx_strand_id
1 'polypeptide(L)'
;MSDSERRSAAPGRLRQMEIYVTGAGGTRPRIPVQPAALEAKAASAMSAQAAAYIIGGAGGEATMSANRGAFDRYRLVPRVLQDVSKRDLTVRLFGRAHRAPFLLAPIGVLEMAHREADLAVARAAASEGIGFIFSNQASVAMEKCASAMEKAPRWFQLYWSSDDEFVRSLLRRAEDCGCEAIVVTLDTTLLGWRPRDLDLGYLPFLLGLGLAQYLSDPVFRAKIPASPPETGFRPRGAKILATVLGLKRKGRAFGLSLREMRAAVAHFTATYSRPDLNWSDIERLRGMTKLPILLKGVRHPEDAAKAVALGVDGVVVSNHGGRQVDGETATLDVLPSVVAAAKDMPVLMDSGIRSGADIAKALALGARAVLVGRPYVYGLAIAGQAGVGEVIRNMLAELDLTLALCGLTSVSELGPECLAKN
;
A
#
# COMPACT_ATOMS: atom_id res chain seq x y z
N MET A 1 -25.38 -4.11 21.68
CA MET A 1 -24.65 -5.02 20.78
C MET A 1 -23.22 -5.15 21.27
N SER A 2 -22.76 -6.37 21.51
CA SER A 2 -21.37 -6.67 21.80
C SER A 2 -20.47 -6.37 20.58
N ASP A 3 -19.14 -6.26 20.78
CA ASP A 3 -18.21 -6.06 19.67
C ASP A 3 -18.25 -7.21 18.65
N SER A 4 -18.58 -8.44 19.08
CA SER A 4 -18.77 -9.60 18.22
C SER A 4 -20.04 -9.48 17.37
N GLU A 5 -21.13 -8.99 17.93
CA GLU A 5 -22.40 -8.74 17.19
C GLU A 5 -22.25 -7.59 16.19
N ARG A 6 -21.47 -6.55 16.52
CA ARG A 6 -21.16 -5.46 15.57
C ARG A 6 -20.30 -5.95 14.41
N ARG A 7 -19.44 -6.95 14.62
CA ARG A 7 -18.60 -7.54 13.57
C ARG A 7 -19.39 -8.51 12.66
N SER A 8 -20.50 -9.09 13.13
CA SER A 8 -21.36 -10.00 12.37
C SER A 8 -22.51 -9.30 11.65
N ALA A 9 -22.84 -8.08 12.04
CA ALA A 9 -23.90 -7.31 11.38
C ALA A 9 -23.38 -6.67 10.08
N ALA A 10 -24.25 -6.53 9.07
CA ALA A 10 -23.97 -5.94 7.77
C ALA A 10 -23.28 -4.58 7.90
N PRO A 11 -21.99 -4.43 7.55
CA PRO A 11 -21.22 -3.22 7.84
C PRO A 11 -21.79 -1.98 7.15
N GLY A 12 -22.42 -2.14 5.98
CA GLY A 12 -22.97 -1.05 5.20
C GLY A 12 -24.08 -0.30 5.94
N ARG A 13 -25.09 -1.03 6.37
CA ARG A 13 -26.25 -0.43 7.09
C ARG A 13 -25.83 0.18 8.43
N LEU A 14 -24.95 -0.50 9.16
CA LEU A 14 -24.49 0.03 10.45
C LEU A 14 -23.73 1.35 10.28
N ARG A 15 -22.83 1.42 9.28
CA ARG A 15 -22.08 2.64 9.04
C ARG A 15 -22.96 3.79 8.57
N GLN A 16 -23.94 3.53 7.70
CA GLN A 16 -24.92 4.55 7.30
C GLN A 16 -25.69 5.10 8.50
N MET A 17 -26.22 4.20 9.36
CA MET A 17 -26.97 4.61 10.55
C MET A 17 -26.12 5.40 11.55
N GLU A 18 -24.86 4.98 11.77
CA GLU A 18 -23.91 5.74 12.60
C GLU A 18 -23.77 7.19 12.11
N ILE A 19 -23.54 7.35 10.79
CA ILE A 19 -23.36 8.67 10.17
C ILE A 19 -24.65 9.50 10.24
N TYR A 20 -25.82 8.93 9.90
CA TYR A 20 -27.08 9.67 9.88
C TYR A 20 -27.56 10.07 11.28
N VAL A 21 -27.48 9.16 12.24
CA VAL A 21 -27.88 9.45 13.63
C VAL A 21 -26.98 10.51 14.25
N THR A 22 -25.65 10.41 14.03
CA THR A 22 -24.69 11.42 14.50
C THR A 22 -24.96 12.77 13.80
N GLY A 23 -25.28 12.72 12.50
CA GLY A 23 -25.62 13.89 11.68
C GLY A 23 -26.92 14.59 12.12
N ALA A 24 -27.92 13.83 12.58
CA ALA A 24 -29.14 14.40 13.16
C ALA A 24 -28.84 15.25 14.41
N GLY A 25 -27.78 14.95 15.14
CA GLY A 25 -27.27 15.78 16.24
C GLY A 25 -26.36 16.94 15.79
N GLY A 26 -26.27 17.24 14.48
CA GLY A 26 -25.47 18.34 13.93
C GLY A 26 -23.96 18.00 13.73
N THR A 27 -23.52 16.77 14.00
CA THR A 27 -22.12 16.37 13.85
C THR A 27 -21.87 15.71 12.48
N ARG A 28 -20.98 16.28 11.69
CA ARG A 28 -20.58 15.73 10.38
C ARG A 28 -19.38 14.78 10.50
N PRO A 29 -19.23 13.76 9.62
CA PRO A 29 -18.06 12.92 9.59
C PRO A 29 -16.78 13.74 9.44
N ARG A 30 -15.78 13.45 10.29
CA ARG A 30 -14.47 14.09 10.19
C ARG A 30 -13.75 13.67 8.90
N ILE A 31 -13.93 12.42 8.49
CA ILE A 31 -13.38 11.86 7.26
C ILE A 31 -14.47 11.93 6.18
N PRO A 32 -14.27 12.70 5.09
CA PRO A 32 -15.21 12.70 3.97
C PRO A 32 -15.40 11.31 3.40
N VAL A 33 -16.64 10.96 3.06
CA VAL A 33 -16.98 9.68 2.43
C VAL A 33 -16.72 9.75 0.92
N GLN A 34 -16.97 10.91 0.32
CA GLN A 34 -16.77 11.13 -1.11
C GLN A 34 -15.26 11.21 -1.40
N PRO A 35 -14.71 10.37 -2.35
CA PRO A 35 -13.27 10.23 -2.57
C PRO A 35 -12.52 11.53 -2.92
N ALA A 36 -13.09 12.38 -3.78
CA ALA A 36 -12.43 13.64 -4.14
C ALA A 36 -12.39 14.63 -2.97
N ALA A 37 -13.43 14.67 -2.12
CA ALA A 37 -13.44 15.49 -0.92
C ALA A 37 -12.45 14.97 0.13
N LEU A 38 -12.27 13.64 0.22
CA LEU A 38 -11.27 13.02 1.08
C LEU A 38 -9.85 13.44 0.66
N GLU A 39 -9.53 13.35 -0.63
CA GLU A 39 -8.24 13.76 -1.19
C GLU A 39 -7.97 15.26 -0.98
N ALA A 40 -8.94 16.12 -1.30
CA ALA A 40 -8.82 17.57 -1.12
C ALA A 40 -8.55 17.95 0.35
N LYS A 41 -9.29 17.33 1.29
CA LYS A 41 -9.09 17.55 2.72
C LYS A 41 -7.73 17.06 3.21
N ALA A 42 -7.27 15.91 2.72
CA ALA A 42 -5.95 15.40 3.04
C ALA A 42 -4.83 16.30 2.50
N ALA A 43 -4.97 16.79 1.27
CA ALA A 43 -4.03 17.75 0.69
C ALA A 43 -3.87 19.00 1.56
N SER A 44 -4.98 19.53 2.09
CA SER A 44 -4.97 20.70 2.99
C SER A 44 -4.39 20.39 4.38
N ALA A 45 -4.39 19.13 4.81
CA ALA A 45 -3.85 18.71 6.10
C ALA A 45 -2.34 18.44 6.07
N MET A 46 -1.75 18.32 4.88
CA MET A 46 -0.32 18.03 4.68
C MET A 46 0.48 19.26 4.30
N SER A 47 1.79 19.22 4.52
CA SER A 47 2.71 20.20 3.91
C SER A 47 2.75 20.06 2.39
N ALA A 48 3.17 21.08 1.67
CA ALA A 48 3.30 21.04 0.21
C ALA A 48 4.18 19.87 -0.27
N GLN A 49 5.28 19.59 0.44
CA GLN A 49 6.17 18.46 0.14
C GLN A 49 5.50 17.13 0.37
N ALA A 50 4.76 16.97 1.48
CA ALA A 50 4.02 15.74 1.77
C ALA A 50 2.90 15.50 0.75
N ALA A 51 2.16 16.55 0.41
CA ALA A 51 1.10 16.47 -0.60
C ALA A 51 1.66 16.11 -1.98
N ALA A 52 2.76 16.77 -2.42
CA ALA A 52 3.44 16.45 -3.67
C ALA A 52 3.86 14.97 -3.72
N TYR A 53 4.54 14.51 -2.68
CA TYR A 53 5.05 13.13 -2.60
C TYR A 53 3.95 12.08 -2.54
N ILE A 54 2.89 12.27 -1.74
CA ILE A 54 1.82 11.27 -1.51
C ILE A 54 0.81 11.26 -2.65
N ILE A 55 0.38 12.43 -3.11
CA ILE A 55 -0.68 12.58 -4.12
C ILE A 55 -0.10 12.46 -5.53
N GLY A 56 1.10 13.02 -5.77
CA GLY A 56 1.71 13.14 -7.08
C GLY A 56 1.99 11.82 -7.80
N GLY A 57 2.17 11.92 -9.10
CA GLY A 57 2.50 10.84 -10.04
C GLY A 57 3.76 11.11 -10.85
N ALA A 58 4.01 10.28 -11.86
CA ALA A 58 5.07 10.45 -12.83
C ALA A 58 4.63 11.36 -13.99
N GLY A 59 5.56 12.06 -14.61
CA GLY A 59 5.34 12.87 -15.79
C GLY A 59 4.18 13.85 -15.69
N GLY A 60 3.30 13.87 -16.65
CA GLY A 60 2.06 14.64 -16.67
C GLY A 60 0.90 14.00 -15.91
N GLU A 61 1.14 12.91 -15.17
CA GLU A 61 0.14 12.15 -14.39
C GLU A 61 -0.96 11.48 -15.26
N ALA A 62 -0.68 11.25 -16.54
CA ALA A 62 -1.61 10.61 -17.46
C ALA A 62 -1.96 9.17 -17.00
N THR A 63 -0.96 8.41 -16.49
CA THR A 63 -1.19 7.07 -15.94
C THR A 63 -2.10 7.11 -14.69
N MET A 64 -1.94 8.11 -13.83
CA MET A 64 -2.84 8.29 -12.68
C MET A 64 -4.29 8.51 -13.11
N SER A 65 -4.48 9.38 -14.10
CA SER A 65 -5.79 9.70 -14.69
C SER A 65 -6.38 8.46 -15.38
N ALA A 66 -5.58 7.72 -16.15
CA ALA A 66 -5.98 6.48 -16.81
C ALA A 66 -6.42 5.41 -15.78
N ASN A 67 -5.70 5.25 -14.68
CA ASN A 67 -6.07 4.33 -13.60
C ASN A 67 -7.46 4.64 -13.01
N ARG A 68 -7.83 5.91 -12.89
CA ARG A 68 -9.17 6.28 -12.43
C ARG A 68 -10.23 6.09 -13.51
N GLY A 69 -9.97 6.60 -14.71
CA GLY A 69 -10.88 6.49 -15.85
C GLY A 69 -11.16 5.04 -16.29
N ALA A 70 -10.26 4.10 -15.97
CA ALA A 70 -10.49 2.69 -16.25
C ALA A 70 -11.72 2.13 -15.51
N PHE A 71 -11.96 2.55 -14.28
CA PHE A 71 -13.14 2.14 -13.52
C PHE A 71 -14.44 2.69 -14.10
N ASP A 72 -14.41 3.81 -14.81
CA ASP A 72 -15.60 4.43 -15.43
C ASP A 72 -16.07 3.69 -16.67
N ARG A 73 -15.22 2.87 -17.27
CA ARG A 73 -15.55 2.01 -18.44
C ARG A 73 -16.37 0.78 -18.08
N TYR A 74 -16.49 0.45 -16.81
CA TYR A 74 -17.27 -0.68 -16.32
C TYR A 74 -18.44 -0.20 -15.47
N ARG A 75 -19.62 -0.77 -15.70
CA ARG A 75 -20.84 -0.52 -14.91
C ARG A 75 -21.28 -1.81 -14.25
N LEU A 76 -21.55 -1.75 -12.95
CA LEU A 76 -22.19 -2.87 -12.26
C LEU A 76 -23.63 -3.03 -12.76
N VAL A 77 -24.06 -4.27 -12.94
CA VAL A 77 -25.41 -4.61 -13.43
C VAL A 77 -26.19 -5.25 -12.28
N PRO A 78 -27.06 -4.47 -11.58
CA PRO A 78 -27.85 -4.99 -10.46
C PRO A 78 -28.89 -6.04 -10.91
N ARG A 79 -29.09 -7.05 -10.07
CA ARG A 79 -30.21 -7.98 -10.16
C ARG A 79 -31.17 -7.75 -9.00
N VAL A 80 -32.46 -7.73 -9.28
CA VAL A 80 -33.52 -7.48 -8.28
C VAL A 80 -34.10 -8.79 -7.73
N LEU A 81 -34.81 -8.68 -6.59
CA LEU A 81 -35.56 -9.79 -5.95
C LEU A 81 -34.65 -10.97 -5.54
N GLN A 82 -33.42 -10.66 -5.16
CA GLN A 82 -32.51 -11.61 -4.53
C GLN A 82 -32.53 -11.42 -3.01
N ASP A 83 -32.51 -12.53 -2.27
CA ASP A 83 -32.36 -12.45 -0.80
C ASP A 83 -30.92 -12.13 -0.43
N VAL A 84 -30.69 -10.90 -0.07
CA VAL A 84 -29.39 -10.35 0.35
C VAL A 84 -29.35 -10.04 1.84
N SER A 85 -30.19 -10.68 2.65
CA SER A 85 -30.26 -10.46 4.09
C SER A 85 -28.96 -10.84 4.81
N LYS A 86 -28.22 -11.80 4.29
CA LYS A 86 -26.90 -12.23 4.78
C LYS A 86 -25.86 -12.05 3.69
N ARG A 87 -24.72 -11.45 4.03
CA ARG A 87 -23.62 -11.25 3.07
C ARG A 87 -22.29 -11.64 3.69
N ASP A 88 -21.38 -12.15 2.84
CA ASP A 88 -20.03 -12.55 3.21
C ASP A 88 -19.01 -11.81 2.36
N LEU A 89 -18.18 -10.99 3.01
CA LEU A 89 -17.08 -10.27 2.37
C LEU A 89 -15.74 -11.02 2.49
N THR A 90 -15.72 -12.19 3.12
CA THR A 90 -14.46 -12.89 3.40
C THR A 90 -13.79 -13.41 2.13
N VAL A 91 -12.47 -13.44 2.14
CA VAL A 91 -11.65 -14.04 1.09
C VAL A 91 -10.53 -14.87 1.71
N ARG A 92 -10.16 -15.98 1.06
CA ARG A 92 -8.98 -16.77 1.45
C ARG A 92 -7.77 -16.37 0.61
N LEU A 93 -6.67 -16.02 1.29
CA LEU A 93 -5.37 -15.75 0.69
C LEU A 93 -4.31 -16.56 1.45
N PHE A 94 -3.53 -17.36 0.73
CA PHE A 94 -2.41 -18.15 1.29
C PHE A 94 -2.80 -18.96 2.55
N GLY A 95 -3.94 -19.61 2.52
CA GLY A 95 -4.44 -20.47 3.61
C GLY A 95 -5.18 -19.73 4.73
N ARG A 96 -5.12 -18.39 4.80
CA ARG A 96 -5.79 -17.57 5.82
C ARG A 96 -7.09 -16.94 5.29
N ALA A 97 -8.11 -16.88 6.15
CA ALA A 97 -9.32 -16.11 5.90
C ALA A 97 -9.08 -14.63 6.28
N HIS A 98 -9.39 -13.73 5.36
CA HIS A 98 -9.38 -12.28 5.54
C HIS A 98 -10.81 -11.77 5.60
N ARG A 99 -11.08 -10.79 6.46
CA ARG A 99 -12.40 -10.20 6.69
C ARG A 99 -13.02 -9.62 5.41
N ALA A 100 -12.21 -9.13 4.50
CA ALA A 100 -12.64 -8.51 3.26
C ALA A 100 -11.56 -8.65 2.17
N PRO A 101 -11.93 -8.52 0.88
CA PRO A 101 -11.01 -8.73 -0.23
C PRO A 101 -10.13 -7.51 -0.49
N PHE A 102 -9.62 -6.87 0.57
CA PHE A 102 -8.62 -5.82 0.43
C PHE A 102 -7.66 -5.78 1.61
N LEU A 103 -6.44 -5.33 1.34
CA LEU A 103 -5.40 -5.03 2.32
C LEU A 103 -4.94 -3.59 2.13
N LEU A 104 -4.33 -3.00 3.17
CA LEU A 104 -3.66 -1.72 3.06
C LEU A 104 -2.32 -1.90 2.35
N ALA A 105 -2.15 -1.20 1.23
CA ALA A 105 -0.97 -1.27 0.38
C ALA A 105 0.32 -0.81 1.10
N PRO A 106 1.49 -1.32 0.73
CA PRO A 106 2.74 -0.83 1.27
C PRO A 106 3.04 0.57 0.73
N ILE A 107 3.06 1.56 1.61
CA ILE A 107 3.43 2.95 1.30
C ILE A 107 4.56 3.37 2.22
N GLY A 108 5.65 3.85 1.64
CA GLY A 108 6.79 4.34 2.38
C GLY A 108 6.58 5.74 2.95
N VAL A 109 7.41 6.10 3.90
CA VAL A 109 7.55 7.49 4.44
C VAL A 109 6.24 8.06 5.01
N LEU A 110 5.42 7.25 5.66
CA LEU A 110 4.12 7.66 6.21
C LEU A 110 4.22 8.76 7.28
N GLU A 111 5.41 8.99 7.86
CA GLU A 111 5.65 10.11 8.77
C GLU A 111 5.46 11.49 8.12
N MET A 112 5.46 11.57 6.78
CA MET A 112 5.11 12.80 6.06
C MET A 112 3.62 13.14 6.19
N ALA A 113 2.77 12.11 6.27
CA ALA A 113 1.33 12.28 6.45
C ALA A 113 0.96 12.54 7.91
N HIS A 114 1.57 11.79 8.85
CA HIS A 114 1.25 11.91 10.28
C HIS A 114 2.40 11.40 11.14
N ARG A 115 2.61 12.02 12.31
CA ARG A 115 3.73 11.71 13.22
C ARG A 115 3.79 10.25 13.71
N GLU A 116 2.64 9.57 13.85
CA GLU A 116 2.57 8.18 14.26
C GLU A 116 2.75 7.20 13.10
N ALA A 117 2.72 7.70 11.86
CA ALA A 117 3.09 6.97 10.65
C ALA A 117 2.50 5.55 10.58
N ASP A 118 3.36 4.57 10.28
CA ASP A 118 3.01 3.14 10.13
C ASP A 118 2.34 2.57 11.38
N LEU A 119 2.68 3.05 12.58
CA LEU A 119 2.11 2.56 13.83
C LEU A 119 0.62 2.89 13.96
N ALA A 120 0.20 4.09 13.53
CA ALA A 120 -1.21 4.46 13.49
C ALA A 120 -1.99 3.60 12.48
N VAL A 121 -1.38 3.31 11.32
CA VAL A 121 -1.97 2.43 10.30
C VAL A 121 -2.09 1.00 10.83
N ALA A 122 -1.04 0.46 11.46
CA ALA A 122 -1.02 -0.88 12.03
C ALA A 122 -2.14 -1.08 13.07
N ARG A 123 -2.29 -0.12 14.00
CA ARG A 123 -3.35 -0.15 15.01
C ARG A 123 -4.75 -0.07 14.39
N ALA A 124 -4.95 0.80 13.41
CA ALA A 124 -6.24 0.92 12.72
C ALA A 124 -6.59 -0.34 11.94
N ALA A 125 -5.63 -0.88 11.18
CA ALA A 125 -5.81 -2.12 10.43
C ALA A 125 -6.18 -3.29 11.36
N ALA A 126 -5.48 -3.44 12.49
CA ALA A 126 -5.75 -4.47 13.48
C ALA A 126 -7.15 -4.32 14.10
N SER A 127 -7.52 -3.11 14.51
CA SER A 127 -8.85 -2.85 15.11
C SER A 127 -10.00 -3.15 14.15
N GLU A 128 -9.79 -2.91 12.86
CA GLU A 128 -10.80 -3.19 11.81
C GLU A 128 -10.65 -4.61 11.22
N GLY A 129 -9.67 -5.41 11.64
CA GLY A 129 -9.45 -6.77 11.15
C GLY A 129 -9.02 -6.83 9.67
N ILE A 130 -8.36 -5.80 9.16
CA ILE A 130 -7.86 -5.69 7.79
C ILE A 130 -6.34 -5.90 7.77
N GLY A 131 -5.84 -6.59 6.74
CA GLY A 131 -4.40 -6.81 6.58
C GLY A 131 -3.64 -5.53 6.22
N PHE A 132 -2.42 -5.41 6.73
CA PHE A 132 -1.51 -4.32 6.38
C PHE A 132 -0.19 -4.88 5.83
N ILE A 133 0.29 -4.34 4.72
CA ILE A 133 1.56 -4.70 4.12
C ILE A 133 2.61 -3.68 4.56
N PHE A 134 3.57 -4.11 5.39
CA PHE A 134 4.65 -3.25 5.86
C PHE A 134 5.57 -2.85 4.71
N SER A 135 5.87 -1.56 4.59
CA SER A 135 6.79 -1.08 3.57
C SER A 135 8.25 -1.30 3.98
N ASN A 136 9.09 -1.66 3.01
CA ASN A 136 10.55 -1.64 3.19
C ASN A 136 11.08 -0.23 3.54
N GLN A 137 10.41 0.81 3.03
CA GLN A 137 10.73 2.21 3.29
C GLN A 137 9.81 2.83 4.35
N ALA A 138 9.46 2.05 5.38
CA ALA A 138 8.62 2.49 6.48
C ALA A 138 9.30 3.52 7.39
N SER A 139 8.49 4.32 8.05
CA SER A 139 8.91 5.30 9.06
C SER A 139 9.04 4.70 10.46
N VAL A 140 8.44 3.53 10.68
CA VAL A 140 8.49 2.76 11.94
C VAL A 140 8.95 1.34 11.63
N ALA A 141 9.84 0.79 12.46
CA ALA A 141 10.33 -0.58 12.29
C ALA A 141 9.20 -1.61 12.37
N MET A 142 9.28 -2.66 11.53
CA MET A 142 8.24 -3.68 11.38
C MET A 142 7.88 -4.38 12.70
N GLU A 143 8.84 -4.57 13.58
CA GLU A 143 8.64 -5.20 14.89
C GLU A 143 7.64 -4.43 15.76
N LYS A 144 7.72 -3.09 15.74
CA LYS A 144 6.78 -2.23 16.49
C LYS A 144 5.38 -2.29 15.90
N CYS A 145 5.28 -2.31 14.56
CA CYS A 145 4.00 -2.44 13.87
C CYS A 145 3.40 -3.84 14.10
N ALA A 146 4.20 -4.90 14.02
CA ALA A 146 3.78 -6.27 14.27
C ALA A 146 3.26 -6.45 15.70
N SER A 147 3.99 -5.91 16.70
CA SER A 147 3.54 -5.91 18.09
C SER A 147 2.18 -5.21 18.27
N ALA A 148 1.97 -4.07 17.61
CA ALA A 148 0.71 -3.34 17.65
C ALA A 148 -0.44 -4.04 16.91
N MET A 149 -0.14 -4.93 15.98
CA MET A 149 -1.13 -5.71 15.21
C MET A 149 -1.50 -7.04 15.87
N GLU A 150 -0.75 -7.49 16.87
CA GLU A 150 -0.98 -8.76 17.56
C GLU A 150 -1.15 -9.93 16.57
N LYS A 151 -2.39 -10.46 16.44
CA LYS A 151 -2.74 -11.57 15.53
C LYS A 151 -3.36 -11.11 14.20
N ALA A 152 -3.47 -9.79 13.96
CA ALA A 152 -4.04 -9.29 12.72
C ALA A 152 -3.15 -9.62 11.50
N PRO A 153 -3.75 -9.83 10.30
CA PRO A 153 -3.02 -10.18 9.09
C PRO A 153 -1.98 -9.13 8.72
N ARG A 154 -0.77 -9.55 8.38
CA ARG A 154 0.29 -8.65 7.95
C ARG A 154 1.22 -9.33 6.96
N TRP A 155 1.69 -8.57 5.98
CA TRP A 155 2.69 -9.00 5.00
C TRP A 155 3.86 -8.02 5.01
N PHE A 156 4.96 -8.38 4.36
CA PHE A 156 6.11 -7.49 4.21
C PHE A 156 6.40 -7.23 2.73
N GLN A 157 6.56 -5.96 2.36
CA GLN A 157 6.97 -5.56 1.02
C GLN A 157 8.48 -5.38 0.99
N LEU A 158 9.12 -6.06 0.06
CA LEU A 158 10.56 -6.04 -0.19
C LEU A 158 10.88 -5.21 -1.44
N TYR A 159 11.76 -4.22 -1.30
CA TYR A 159 12.62 -3.75 -2.37
C TYR A 159 13.91 -4.54 -2.33
N TRP A 160 14.30 -5.13 -3.44
CA TRP A 160 15.52 -5.94 -3.46
C TRP A 160 16.74 -5.03 -3.42
N SER A 161 17.43 -5.02 -2.31
CA SER A 161 18.71 -4.34 -2.13
C SER A 161 19.81 -4.99 -2.96
N SER A 162 20.82 -4.23 -3.35
CA SER A 162 22.05 -4.79 -3.91
C SER A 162 22.89 -5.61 -2.89
N ASP A 163 22.50 -5.60 -1.62
CA ASP A 163 23.09 -6.36 -0.52
C ASP A 163 22.23 -7.56 -0.14
N ASP A 164 22.59 -8.76 -0.61
CA ASP A 164 21.85 -10.00 -0.36
C ASP A 164 21.83 -10.40 1.14
N GLU A 165 22.85 -10.05 1.94
CA GLU A 165 22.82 -10.33 3.38
C GLU A 165 21.78 -9.48 4.08
N PHE A 166 21.65 -8.22 3.68
CA PHE A 166 20.59 -7.34 4.18
C PHE A 166 19.21 -7.83 3.73
N VAL A 167 19.05 -8.29 2.49
CA VAL A 167 17.80 -8.93 2.03
C VAL A 167 17.44 -10.12 2.93
N ARG A 168 18.39 -11.04 3.20
CA ARG A 168 18.15 -12.19 4.10
C ARG A 168 17.78 -11.74 5.52
N SER A 169 18.38 -10.66 6.01
CA SER A 169 18.05 -10.10 7.32
C SER A 169 16.62 -9.59 7.36
N LEU A 170 16.19 -8.83 6.35
CA LEU A 170 14.82 -8.33 6.23
C LEU A 170 13.79 -9.47 6.17
N LEU A 171 14.08 -10.53 5.41
CA LEU A 171 13.19 -11.69 5.29
C LEU A 171 13.03 -12.42 6.62
N ARG A 172 14.12 -12.68 7.34
CA ARG A 172 14.07 -13.28 8.70
C ARG A 172 13.26 -12.42 9.66
N ARG A 173 13.51 -11.11 9.69
CA ARG A 173 12.75 -10.18 10.53
C ARG A 173 11.25 -10.19 10.18
N ALA A 174 10.90 -10.29 8.91
CA ALA A 174 9.51 -10.41 8.49
C ALA A 174 8.88 -11.73 8.97
N GLU A 175 9.60 -12.86 8.89
CA GLU A 175 9.18 -14.15 9.44
C GLU A 175 9.01 -14.09 10.97
N ASP A 176 9.98 -13.53 11.68
CA ASP A 176 9.95 -13.35 13.15
C ASP A 176 8.79 -12.43 13.59
N CYS A 177 8.44 -11.44 12.76
CA CYS A 177 7.27 -10.59 12.96
C CYS A 177 5.94 -11.28 12.65
N GLY A 178 5.95 -12.54 12.20
CA GLY A 178 4.77 -13.29 11.82
C GLY A 178 4.08 -12.71 10.57
N CYS A 179 4.85 -12.18 9.62
CA CYS A 179 4.33 -11.85 8.31
C CYS A 179 3.92 -13.13 7.57
N GLU A 180 2.85 -13.06 6.78
CA GLU A 180 2.23 -14.22 6.12
C GLU A 180 2.62 -14.34 4.66
N ALA A 181 3.21 -13.31 4.08
CA ALA A 181 3.71 -13.28 2.71
C ALA A 181 4.77 -12.18 2.52
N ILE A 182 5.59 -12.36 1.48
CA ILE A 182 6.54 -11.38 0.99
C ILE A 182 6.03 -10.82 -0.35
N VAL A 183 5.96 -9.49 -0.46
CA VAL A 183 5.55 -8.78 -1.68
C VAL A 183 6.78 -8.11 -2.29
N VAL A 184 7.36 -8.73 -3.31
CA VAL A 184 8.53 -8.18 -4.00
C VAL A 184 8.08 -7.12 -5.00
N THR A 185 8.51 -5.88 -4.80
CA THR A 185 8.17 -4.78 -5.70
C THR A 185 9.21 -4.64 -6.81
N LEU A 186 8.75 -4.82 -8.05
CA LEU A 186 9.59 -4.93 -9.24
C LEU A 186 9.54 -3.69 -10.16
N ASP A 187 8.54 -2.84 -9.98
CA ASP A 187 8.29 -1.66 -10.80
C ASP A 187 9.08 -0.41 -10.35
N THR A 188 9.98 -0.54 -9.36
CA THR A 188 10.74 0.58 -8.77
C THR A 188 12.23 0.25 -8.66
N THR A 189 12.81 -0.37 -9.68
CA THR A 189 14.27 -0.58 -9.78
C THR A 189 15.01 0.74 -9.94
N LEU A 190 14.35 1.75 -10.51
CA LEU A 190 14.78 3.15 -10.57
C LEU A 190 13.62 4.03 -10.10
N LEU A 191 13.96 5.23 -9.61
CA LEU A 191 12.96 6.21 -9.22
C LEU A 191 12.34 6.85 -10.46
N GLY A 192 11.00 6.83 -10.59
CA GLY A 192 10.28 7.47 -11.68
C GLY A 192 10.47 9.00 -11.68
N TRP A 193 10.27 9.62 -12.84
CA TRP A 193 10.34 11.07 -13.01
C TRP A 193 9.06 11.71 -12.44
N ARG A 194 9.15 12.34 -11.26
CA ARG A 194 8.02 12.90 -10.51
C ARG A 194 8.12 14.42 -10.44
N PRO A 195 7.49 15.15 -11.36
CA PRO A 195 7.63 16.60 -11.46
C PRO A 195 7.30 17.36 -10.19
N ARG A 196 6.23 16.98 -9.46
CA ARG A 196 5.87 17.66 -8.20
C ARG A 196 6.96 17.58 -7.15
N ASP A 197 7.68 16.45 -7.05
CA ASP A 197 8.81 16.29 -6.12
C ASP A 197 10.04 17.06 -6.63
N LEU A 198 10.30 16.99 -7.94
CA LEU A 198 11.44 17.62 -8.60
C LEU A 198 11.34 19.14 -8.58
N ASP A 199 10.16 19.72 -8.85
CA ASP A 199 9.93 21.19 -8.79
C ASP A 199 10.14 21.74 -7.38
N LEU A 200 9.86 20.94 -6.35
CA LEU A 200 10.15 21.28 -4.95
C LEU A 200 11.59 20.97 -4.54
N GLY A 201 12.37 20.30 -5.40
CA GLY A 201 13.71 19.81 -5.06
C GLY A 201 13.69 18.88 -3.84
N TYR A 202 12.65 18.04 -3.70
CA TYR A 202 12.38 17.32 -2.47
C TYR A 202 12.41 15.81 -2.66
N LEU A 203 13.30 15.14 -1.93
CA LEU A 203 13.34 13.69 -1.81
C LEU A 203 13.44 13.32 -0.32
N PRO A 204 12.40 12.71 0.29
CA PRO A 204 12.34 12.51 1.74
C PRO A 204 13.49 11.67 2.30
N PHE A 205 13.98 10.71 1.54
CA PHE A 205 15.08 9.82 1.96
C PHE A 205 16.38 10.58 2.24
N LEU A 206 16.66 11.67 1.51
CA LEU A 206 17.83 12.51 1.76
C LEU A 206 17.75 13.24 3.11
N LEU A 207 16.56 13.34 3.68
CA LEU A 207 16.30 13.85 5.02
C LEU A 207 16.25 12.74 6.09
N GLY A 208 16.57 11.50 5.72
CA GLY A 208 16.53 10.34 6.61
C GLY A 208 15.14 9.86 6.94
N LEU A 209 14.11 10.26 6.17
CA LEU A 209 12.74 9.80 6.34
C LEU A 209 12.54 8.45 5.64
N GLY A 210 11.67 7.58 6.20
CA GLY A 210 11.37 6.28 5.62
C GLY A 210 12.50 5.24 5.69
N LEU A 211 13.46 5.40 6.60
CA LEU A 211 14.61 4.51 6.72
C LEU A 211 14.54 3.58 7.95
N ALA A 212 13.38 3.42 8.58
CA ALA A 212 13.31 2.68 9.83
C ALA A 212 13.73 1.22 9.70
N GLN A 213 13.38 0.54 8.60
CA GLN A 213 13.78 -0.87 8.39
C GLN A 213 15.29 -1.02 8.24
N TYR A 214 15.94 -0.04 7.62
CA TYR A 214 17.40 -0.01 7.43
C TYR A 214 18.12 0.33 8.74
N LEU A 215 17.71 1.39 9.41
CA LEU A 215 18.38 1.90 10.61
C LEU A 215 18.14 1.01 11.85
N SER A 216 17.14 0.14 11.84
CA SER A 216 16.90 -0.88 12.88
C SER A 216 17.57 -2.23 12.56
N ASP A 217 18.08 -2.42 11.34
CA ASP A 217 18.67 -3.68 10.92
C ASP A 217 20.15 -3.78 11.29
N PRO A 218 20.58 -4.86 12.00
CA PRO A 218 21.98 -4.99 12.43
C PRO A 218 22.94 -5.19 11.25
N VAL A 219 22.53 -5.86 10.16
CA VAL A 219 23.37 -6.10 8.98
C VAL A 219 23.61 -4.79 8.23
N PHE A 220 22.54 -4.03 7.97
CA PHE A 220 22.66 -2.71 7.34
C PHE A 220 23.53 -1.77 8.18
N ARG A 221 23.32 -1.73 9.49
CA ARG A 221 24.08 -0.85 10.41
C ARG A 221 25.57 -1.19 10.43
N ALA A 222 25.94 -2.47 10.41
CA ALA A 222 27.33 -2.90 10.39
C ALA A 222 28.07 -2.48 9.12
N LYS A 223 27.35 -2.23 8.03
CA LYS A 223 27.90 -1.84 6.73
C LYS A 223 27.86 -0.33 6.47
N ILE A 224 27.36 0.46 7.40
CA ILE A 224 27.39 1.95 7.28
C ILE A 224 28.86 2.39 7.23
N PRO A 225 29.28 3.12 6.18
CA PRO A 225 30.66 3.61 6.08
C PRO A 225 31.03 4.56 7.24
N ALA A 226 32.27 4.57 7.66
CA ALA A 226 32.76 5.46 8.74
C ALA A 226 32.58 6.94 8.43
N SER A 227 32.46 7.32 7.14
CA SER A 227 32.13 8.67 6.67
C SER A 227 31.30 8.61 5.39
N PRO A 228 30.42 9.60 5.18
CA PRO A 228 29.69 9.69 3.93
C PRO A 228 30.66 9.88 2.77
N PRO A 229 30.38 9.28 1.58
CA PRO A 229 31.20 9.48 0.40
C PRO A 229 31.18 10.95 -0.02
N GLU A 230 32.27 11.41 -0.62
CA GLU A 230 32.31 12.73 -1.24
C GLU A 230 31.43 12.70 -2.50
N THR A 231 30.35 13.46 -2.47
CA THR A 231 29.47 13.65 -3.62
C THR A 231 29.86 14.97 -4.29
N GLY A 232 29.91 15.02 -5.64
CA GLY A 232 30.14 16.24 -6.40
C GLY A 232 29.06 17.31 -6.21
N PHE A 233 27.95 16.95 -5.57
CA PHE A 233 26.82 17.84 -5.28
C PHE A 233 26.83 18.27 -3.82
N ARG A 234 26.86 19.60 -3.59
CA ARG A 234 26.75 20.17 -2.25
C ARG A 234 25.44 20.94 -2.13
N PRO A 235 24.63 20.68 -1.07
CA PRO A 235 23.42 21.45 -0.85
C PRO A 235 23.78 22.91 -0.59
N ARG A 236 22.99 23.83 -1.18
CA ARG A 236 23.14 25.28 -1.02
C ARG A 236 21.81 25.88 -0.61
N GLY A 237 21.81 26.93 0.20
CA GLY A 237 20.60 27.67 0.56
C GLY A 237 20.34 27.77 2.06
N ALA A 238 19.39 28.62 2.45
CA ALA A 238 19.08 28.96 3.84
C ALA A 238 18.54 27.78 4.69
N LYS A 239 18.00 26.73 4.05
CA LYS A 239 17.41 25.58 4.76
C LYS A 239 18.42 24.51 5.20
N ILE A 240 19.71 24.67 4.89
CA ILE A 240 20.76 23.69 5.24
C ILE A 240 20.78 23.40 6.74
N LEU A 241 20.69 24.43 7.57
CA LEU A 241 20.72 24.29 9.03
C LEU A 241 19.52 23.42 9.52
N ALA A 242 18.32 23.67 9.00
CA ALA A 242 17.12 22.88 9.34
C ALA A 242 17.28 21.43 8.90
N THR A 243 17.83 21.16 7.72
CA THR A 243 18.13 19.82 7.21
C THR A 243 19.12 19.10 8.12
N VAL A 244 20.21 19.75 8.50
CA VAL A 244 21.24 19.19 9.41
C VAL A 244 20.63 18.87 10.77
N LEU A 245 19.83 19.78 11.33
CA LEU A 245 19.14 19.54 12.62
C LEU A 245 18.12 18.40 12.53
N GLY A 246 17.39 18.30 11.42
CA GLY A 246 16.47 17.17 11.13
C GLY A 246 17.20 15.84 11.10
N LEU A 247 18.29 15.72 10.34
CA LEU A 247 19.13 14.53 10.27
C LEU A 247 19.73 14.17 11.63
N LYS A 248 20.22 15.17 12.40
CA LYS A 248 20.74 14.95 13.76
C LYS A 248 19.67 14.37 14.70
N ARG A 249 18.44 14.91 14.63
CA ARG A 249 17.32 14.41 15.45
C ARG A 249 16.95 12.98 15.05
N LYS A 250 16.88 12.70 13.75
CA LYS A 250 16.62 11.32 13.25
C LYS A 250 17.71 10.35 13.67
N GLY A 251 18.98 10.71 13.46
CA GLY A 251 20.12 9.88 13.87
C GLY A 251 20.06 9.51 15.36
N ARG A 252 19.80 10.50 16.23
CA ARG A 252 19.67 10.27 17.67
C ARG A 252 18.59 9.25 18.05
N ALA A 253 17.47 9.20 17.31
CA ALA A 253 16.39 8.24 17.55
C ALA A 253 16.83 6.79 17.29
N PHE A 254 17.91 6.59 16.53
CA PHE A 254 18.53 5.29 16.24
C PHE A 254 19.93 5.11 16.87
N GLY A 255 20.34 6.02 17.77
CA GLY A 255 21.64 5.98 18.41
C GLY A 255 22.81 6.32 17.47
N LEU A 256 22.55 7.11 16.42
CA LEU A 256 23.55 7.54 15.44
C LEU A 256 23.93 9.01 15.60
N SER A 257 25.21 9.31 15.47
CA SER A 257 25.72 10.68 15.31
C SER A 257 25.25 11.27 13.97
N LEU A 258 25.38 12.58 13.79
CA LEU A 258 25.09 13.25 12.51
C LEU A 258 25.95 12.70 11.35
N ARG A 259 27.22 12.39 11.63
CA ARG A 259 28.15 11.83 10.62
C ARG A 259 27.68 10.45 10.17
N GLU A 260 27.39 9.55 11.12
CA GLU A 260 26.86 8.21 10.83
C GLU A 260 25.50 8.25 10.13
N MET A 261 24.60 9.16 10.54
CA MET A 261 23.31 9.31 9.88
C MET A 261 23.44 9.76 8.41
N ARG A 262 24.37 10.67 8.11
CA ARG A 262 24.68 11.07 6.73
C ARG A 262 25.26 9.90 5.92
N ALA A 263 26.16 9.13 6.53
CA ALA A 263 26.74 7.94 5.91
C ALA A 263 25.66 6.87 5.66
N ALA A 264 24.74 6.67 6.60
CA ALA A 264 23.61 5.75 6.45
C ALA A 264 22.66 6.16 5.32
N VAL A 265 22.34 7.45 5.17
CA VAL A 265 21.53 7.95 4.04
C VAL A 265 22.26 7.68 2.71
N ALA A 266 23.55 7.96 2.64
CA ALA A 266 24.35 7.70 1.42
C ALA A 266 24.43 6.21 1.11
N HIS A 267 24.64 5.35 2.13
CA HIS A 267 24.65 3.90 1.97
C HIS A 267 23.27 3.39 1.49
N PHE A 268 22.18 3.87 2.08
CA PHE A 268 20.83 3.57 1.62
C PHE A 268 20.64 3.92 0.14
N THR A 269 20.97 5.13 -0.28
CA THR A 269 20.79 5.56 -1.68
C THR A 269 21.61 4.72 -2.68
N ALA A 270 22.73 4.17 -2.25
CA ALA A 270 23.57 3.30 -3.07
C ALA A 270 23.07 1.84 -3.13
N THR A 271 22.26 1.41 -2.17
CA THR A 271 21.96 -0.03 -2.00
C THR A 271 20.47 -0.38 -1.98
N TYR A 272 19.55 0.59 -1.95
CA TYR A 272 18.12 0.33 -1.73
C TYR A 272 17.43 -0.42 -2.88
N SER A 273 17.97 -0.37 -4.08
CA SER A 273 17.45 -1.03 -5.27
C SER A 273 18.57 -1.47 -6.20
N ARG A 274 18.27 -2.36 -7.12
CA ARG A 274 19.21 -2.82 -8.12
C ARG A 274 18.53 -2.90 -9.50
N PRO A 275 19.03 -2.12 -10.48
CA PRO A 275 18.48 -2.10 -11.82
C PRO A 275 18.79 -3.36 -12.64
N ASP A 276 19.73 -4.19 -12.19
CA ASP A 276 20.12 -5.47 -12.79
C ASP A 276 19.24 -6.67 -12.36
N LEU A 277 18.23 -6.43 -11.51
CA LEU A 277 17.32 -7.46 -11.02
C LEU A 277 16.62 -8.17 -12.18
N ASN A 278 16.63 -9.50 -12.14
CA ASN A 278 16.07 -10.33 -13.21
C ASN A 278 15.41 -11.61 -12.65
N TRP A 279 14.86 -12.45 -13.54
CA TRP A 279 14.08 -13.61 -13.14
C TRP A 279 14.88 -14.67 -12.36
N SER A 280 16.19 -14.81 -12.58
CA SER A 280 17.01 -15.75 -11.80
C SER A 280 17.13 -15.33 -10.33
N ASP A 281 16.96 -14.04 -10.04
CA ASP A 281 16.91 -13.55 -8.67
C ASP A 281 15.64 -14.06 -7.96
N ILE A 282 14.51 -14.14 -8.66
CA ILE A 282 13.26 -14.68 -8.10
C ILE A 282 13.41 -16.15 -7.71
N GLU A 283 14.10 -16.95 -8.52
CA GLU A 283 14.43 -18.34 -8.17
C GLU A 283 15.29 -18.40 -6.90
N ARG A 284 16.30 -17.52 -6.77
CA ARG A 284 17.13 -17.44 -5.56
C ARG A 284 16.33 -17.04 -4.32
N LEU A 285 15.32 -16.17 -4.46
CA LEU A 285 14.49 -15.73 -3.34
C LEU A 285 13.77 -16.89 -2.67
N ARG A 286 13.29 -17.87 -3.44
CA ARG A 286 12.63 -19.05 -2.91
C ARG A 286 13.50 -19.82 -1.92
N GLY A 287 14.82 -19.78 -2.08
CA GLY A 287 15.79 -20.37 -1.14
C GLY A 287 16.06 -19.51 0.11
N MET A 288 15.54 -18.29 0.16
CA MET A 288 15.78 -17.35 1.27
C MET A 288 14.61 -17.25 2.27
N THR A 289 13.39 -17.67 1.88
CA THR A 289 12.20 -17.61 2.75
C THR A 289 11.25 -18.77 2.47
N LYS A 290 10.51 -19.18 3.50
CA LYS A 290 9.41 -20.17 3.39
C LYS A 290 8.04 -19.52 3.18
N LEU A 291 7.96 -18.19 3.32
CA LEU A 291 6.71 -17.46 3.15
C LEU A 291 6.27 -17.45 1.68
N PRO A 292 4.97 -17.38 1.40
CA PRO A 292 4.44 -17.10 0.08
C PRO A 292 5.08 -15.84 -0.52
N ILE A 293 5.46 -15.91 -1.79
CA ILE A 293 6.09 -14.81 -2.54
C ILE A 293 5.10 -14.27 -3.58
N LEU A 294 4.83 -12.98 -3.53
CA LEU A 294 4.06 -12.27 -4.54
C LEU A 294 4.95 -11.29 -5.31
N LEU A 295 4.81 -11.25 -6.62
CA LEU A 295 5.48 -10.27 -7.48
C LEU A 295 4.55 -9.08 -7.72
N LYS A 296 4.94 -7.90 -7.26
CA LYS A 296 4.17 -6.65 -7.43
C LYS A 296 4.79 -5.78 -8.53
N GLY A 297 3.94 -5.26 -9.42
CA GLY A 297 4.36 -4.49 -10.59
C GLY A 297 4.19 -5.27 -11.90
N VAL A 298 3.50 -6.41 -11.86
CA VAL A 298 3.23 -7.25 -13.04
C VAL A 298 2.07 -6.62 -13.83
N ARG A 299 2.30 -6.37 -15.13
CA ARG A 299 1.31 -5.76 -16.05
C ARG A 299 1.22 -6.50 -17.39
N HIS A 300 2.20 -7.33 -17.71
CA HIS A 300 2.23 -8.11 -18.93
C HIS A 300 1.82 -9.57 -18.67
N PRO A 301 0.94 -10.17 -19.49
CA PRO A 301 0.51 -11.55 -19.28
C PRO A 301 1.66 -12.56 -19.36
N GLU A 302 2.69 -12.33 -20.18
CA GLU A 302 3.87 -13.20 -20.24
C GLU A 302 4.66 -13.21 -18.92
N ASP A 303 4.74 -12.08 -18.22
CA ASP A 303 5.36 -12.01 -16.90
C ASP A 303 4.59 -12.81 -15.86
N ALA A 304 3.24 -12.78 -15.94
CA ALA A 304 2.39 -13.61 -15.09
C ALA A 304 2.57 -15.11 -15.39
N ALA A 305 2.61 -15.48 -16.66
CA ALA A 305 2.87 -16.87 -17.08
C ALA A 305 4.26 -17.34 -16.61
N LYS A 306 5.26 -16.48 -16.68
CA LYS A 306 6.61 -16.78 -16.19
C LYS A 306 6.66 -16.91 -14.67
N ALA A 307 5.93 -16.06 -13.93
CA ALA A 307 5.79 -16.19 -12.49
C ALA A 307 5.16 -17.55 -12.09
N VAL A 308 4.13 -18.00 -12.82
CA VAL A 308 3.55 -19.35 -12.64
C VAL A 308 4.59 -20.44 -12.88
N ALA A 309 5.37 -20.36 -13.98
CA ALA A 309 6.39 -21.34 -14.31
C ALA A 309 7.50 -21.44 -13.26
N LEU A 310 7.80 -20.35 -12.55
CA LEU A 310 8.78 -20.29 -11.47
C LEU A 310 8.21 -20.65 -10.09
N GLY A 311 6.93 -21.04 -10.00
CA GLY A 311 6.30 -21.44 -8.74
C GLY A 311 6.12 -20.27 -7.76
N VAL A 312 5.92 -19.04 -8.27
CA VAL A 312 5.56 -17.87 -7.45
C VAL A 312 4.13 -18.05 -6.94
N ASP A 313 3.85 -17.63 -5.71
CA ASP A 313 2.56 -17.89 -5.06
C ASP A 313 1.47 -16.88 -5.44
N GLY A 314 1.82 -15.75 -6.03
CA GLY A 314 0.85 -14.75 -6.47
C GLY A 314 1.48 -13.57 -7.20
N VAL A 315 0.64 -12.79 -7.87
CA VAL A 315 1.06 -11.52 -8.50
C VAL A 315 0.14 -10.38 -8.09
N VAL A 316 0.69 -9.17 -8.10
CA VAL A 316 -0.08 -7.93 -7.92
C VAL A 316 0.04 -7.13 -9.20
N VAL A 317 -1.08 -6.97 -9.90
CA VAL A 317 -1.20 -6.07 -11.06
C VAL A 317 -1.12 -4.65 -10.55
N SER A 318 -0.01 -3.98 -10.86
CA SER A 318 0.32 -2.68 -10.29
C SER A 318 1.16 -1.84 -11.25
N ASN A 319 0.90 -0.55 -11.31
CA ASN A 319 1.77 0.45 -11.91
C ASN A 319 2.23 1.50 -10.87
N HIS A 320 2.34 1.05 -9.60
CA HIS A 320 2.78 1.89 -8.48
C HIS A 320 1.91 3.14 -8.28
N GLY A 321 0.61 3.04 -8.63
CA GLY A 321 -0.30 4.17 -8.54
C GLY A 321 -0.01 5.29 -9.54
N GLY A 322 0.61 4.98 -10.70
CA GLY A 322 1.00 5.95 -11.72
C GLY A 322 2.21 6.80 -11.35
N ARG A 323 3.13 6.25 -10.54
CA ARG A 323 4.28 7.00 -9.99
C ARG A 323 5.62 6.64 -10.66
N GLN A 324 5.64 5.72 -11.61
CA GLN A 324 6.86 5.19 -12.24
C GLN A 324 6.96 5.53 -13.72
N VAL A 325 6.02 5.12 -14.53
CA VAL A 325 5.97 5.41 -15.97
C VAL A 325 4.72 6.25 -16.24
N ASP A 326 4.88 7.37 -16.92
CA ASP A 326 3.74 8.15 -17.42
C ASP A 326 3.33 7.68 -18.81
N GLY A 327 2.03 7.75 -19.13
CA GLY A 327 1.49 7.20 -20.37
C GLY A 327 1.37 5.68 -20.39
N GLU A 328 1.50 5.02 -19.24
CA GLU A 328 1.35 3.57 -19.09
C GLU A 328 -0.12 3.15 -19.04
N THR A 329 -0.37 1.89 -19.42
CA THR A 329 -1.71 1.28 -19.38
C THR A 329 -2.24 1.21 -17.94
N ALA A 330 -3.54 1.51 -17.78
CA ALA A 330 -4.20 1.36 -16.48
C ALA A 330 -4.23 -0.12 -16.03
N THR A 331 -4.06 -0.34 -14.73
CA THR A 331 -3.98 -1.70 -14.15
C THR A 331 -5.28 -2.48 -14.32
N LEU A 332 -6.44 -1.82 -14.23
CA LEU A 332 -7.73 -2.47 -14.44
C LEU A 332 -7.91 -2.98 -15.89
N ASP A 333 -7.30 -2.33 -16.88
CA ASP A 333 -7.41 -2.72 -18.30
C ASP A 333 -6.63 -4.00 -18.60
N VAL A 334 -5.48 -4.17 -17.98
CA VAL A 334 -4.63 -5.35 -18.18
C VAL A 334 -4.98 -6.50 -17.24
N LEU A 335 -5.77 -6.24 -16.19
CA LEU A 335 -6.12 -7.24 -15.19
C LEU A 335 -6.69 -8.52 -15.81
N PRO A 336 -7.69 -8.51 -16.71
CA PRO A 336 -8.24 -9.75 -17.26
C PRO A 336 -7.21 -10.61 -18.01
N SER A 337 -6.31 -10.00 -18.76
CA SER A 337 -5.26 -10.72 -19.50
C SER A 337 -4.21 -11.34 -18.56
N VAL A 338 -3.86 -10.65 -17.48
CA VAL A 338 -2.96 -11.15 -16.45
C VAL A 338 -3.61 -12.30 -15.68
N VAL A 339 -4.90 -12.18 -15.31
CA VAL A 339 -5.67 -13.25 -14.67
C VAL A 339 -5.70 -14.50 -15.54
N ALA A 340 -5.99 -14.36 -16.82
CA ALA A 340 -6.01 -15.49 -17.75
C ALA A 340 -4.64 -16.19 -17.86
N ALA A 341 -3.54 -15.44 -17.87
CA ALA A 341 -2.18 -15.99 -17.92
C ALA A 341 -1.73 -16.59 -16.58
N ALA A 342 -2.24 -16.09 -15.47
CA ALA A 342 -1.91 -16.57 -14.13
C ALA A 342 -2.57 -17.92 -13.78
N LYS A 343 -3.56 -18.38 -14.55
CA LYS A 343 -4.31 -19.63 -14.30
C LYS A 343 -4.90 -19.65 -12.89
N ASP A 344 -4.51 -20.65 -12.07
CA ASP A 344 -4.99 -20.82 -10.68
C ASP A 344 -4.22 -19.97 -9.66
N MET A 345 -3.14 -19.33 -10.06
CA MET A 345 -2.34 -18.47 -9.18
C MET A 345 -3.13 -17.21 -8.79
N PRO A 346 -3.23 -16.86 -7.50
CA PRO A 346 -3.93 -15.65 -7.05
C PRO A 346 -3.38 -14.38 -7.69
N VAL A 347 -4.26 -13.59 -8.30
CA VAL A 347 -3.95 -12.26 -8.83
C VAL A 347 -4.59 -11.21 -7.92
N LEU A 348 -3.77 -10.33 -7.39
CA LEU A 348 -4.21 -9.13 -6.68
C LEU A 348 -4.03 -7.91 -7.61
N MET A 349 -4.66 -6.80 -7.24
CA MET A 349 -4.54 -5.57 -8.02
C MET A 349 -4.41 -4.36 -7.09
N ASP A 350 -3.65 -3.36 -7.50
CA ASP A 350 -3.71 -2.01 -6.95
C ASP A 350 -3.79 -0.95 -8.06
N SER A 351 -3.64 0.29 -7.68
CA SER A 351 -3.71 1.48 -8.53
C SER A 351 -5.15 1.87 -8.94
N GLY A 352 -5.50 3.06 -8.57
CA GLY A 352 -6.81 3.64 -8.91
C GLY A 352 -7.96 3.35 -7.95
N ILE A 353 -7.89 2.38 -7.05
CA ILE A 353 -8.95 2.05 -6.07
C ILE A 353 -9.23 3.24 -5.15
N ARG A 354 -10.52 3.64 -5.04
CA ARG A 354 -10.98 4.75 -4.19
C ARG A 354 -12.22 4.42 -3.36
N SER A 355 -12.97 3.37 -3.73
CA SER A 355 -14.29 3.08 -3.21
C SER A 355 -14.55 1.58 -3.10
N GLY A 356 -15.61 1.18 -2.37
CA GLY A 356 -16.09 -0.20 -2.34
C GLY A 356 -16.57 -0.70 -3.70
N ALA A 357 -17.18 0.17 -4.51
CA ALA A 357 -17.59 -0.14 -5.87
C ALA A 357 -16.39 -0.42 -6.79
N ASP A 358 -15.27 0.29 -6.62
CA ASP A 358 -14.04 -0.02 -7.36
C ASP A 358 -13.50 -1.42 -6.99
N ILE A 359 -13.57 -1.78 -5.70
CA ILE A 359 -13.20 -3.13 -5.25
C ILE A 359 -14.06 -4.17 -5.95
N ALA A 360 -15.39 -4.00 -5.94
CA ALA A 360 -16.31 -4.93 -6.61
C ALA A 360 -16.00 -5.11 -8.10
N LYS A 361 -15.70 -4.02 -8.83
CA LYS A 361 -15.32 -4.07 -10.26
C LYS A 361 -14.02 -4.84 -10.47
N ALA A 362 -13.01 -4.61 -9.65
CA ALA A 362 -11.73 -5.34 -9.74
C ALA A 362 -11.90 -6.84 -9.49
N LEU A 363 -12.72 -7.21 -8.49
CA LEU A 363 -13.03 -8.62 -8.21
C LEU A 363 -13.80 -9.26 -9.35
N ALA A 364 -14.80 -8.57 -9.92
CA ALA A 364 -15.57 -9.04 -11.05
C ALA A 364 -14.70 -9.26 -12.31
N LEU A 365 -13.57 -8.57 -12.44
CA LEU A 365 -12.58 -8.77 -13.50
C LEU A 365 -11.50 -9.81 -13.15
N GLY A 366 -11.67 -10.54 -12.03
CA GLY A 366 -10.86 -11.69 -11.67
C GLY A 366 -9.78 -11.43 -10.61
N ALA A 367 -9.69 -10.24 -10.04
CA ALA A 367 -8.80 -10.04 -8.90
C ALA A 367 -9.32 -10.84 -7.68
N ARG A 368 -8.42 -11.54 -6.98
CA ARG A 368 -8.76 -12.24 -5.73
C ARG A 368 -8.92 -11.26 -4.56
N ALA A 369 -8.16 -10.20 -4.56
CA ALA A 369 -8.23 -9.10 -3.61
C ALA A 369 -7.54 -7.85 -4.21
N VAL A 370 -7.71 -6.70 -3.56
CA VAL A 370 -7.06 -5.46 -3.96
C VAL A 370 -6.18 -4.87 -2.86
N LEU A 371 -5.21 -4.02 -3.24
CA LEU A 371 -4.43 -3.24 -2.29
C LEU A 371 -4.88 -1.78 -2.35
N VAL A 372 -5.30 -1.27 -1.19
CA VAL A 372 -5.75 0.12 -1.04
C VAL A 372 -4.57 0.98 -0.61
N GLY A 373 -4.21 1.98 -1.40
CA GLY A 373 -3.08 2.87 -1.17
C GLY A 373 -3.49 4.25 -0.64
N ARG A 374 -3.49 5.25 -1.50
CA ARG A 374 -3.73 6.67 -1.13
C ARG A 374 -4.92 6.90 -0.19
N PRO A 375 -6.10 6.25 -0.31
CA PRO A 375 -7.25 6.53 0.55
C PRO A 375 -6.95 6.43 2.05
N TYR A 376 -6.24 5.37 2.50
CA TYR A 376 -5.93 5.26 3.92
C TYR A 376 -4.88 6.29 4.37
N VAL A 377 -3.95 6.69 3.49
CA VAL A 377 -2.98 7.75 3.80
C VAL A 377 -3.67 9.11 3.93
N TYR A 378 -4.72 9.35 3.17
CA TYR A 378 -5.55 10.54 3.32
C TYR A 378 -6.25 10.56 4.69
N GLY A 379 -6.82 9.42 5.11
CA GLY A 379 -7.35 9.27 6.46
C GLY A 379 -6.30 9.51 7.53
N LEU A 380 -5.11 8.93 7.35
CA LEU A 380 -3.96 9.11 8.25
C LEU A 380 -3.59 10.60 8.39
N ALA A 381 -3.49 11.32 7.28
CA ALA A 381 -3.13 12.75 7.29
C ALA A 381 -4.18 13.61 8.01
N ILE A 382 -5.47 13.30 7.88
CA ILE A 382 -6.55 14.10 8.47
C ILE A 382 -6.71 13.82 9.97
N ALA A 383 -6.58 12.55 10.41
CA ALA A 383 -6.98 12.16 11.76
C ALA A 383 -6.18 10.98 12.37
N GLY A 384 -4.98 10.71 11.87
CA GLY A 384 -4.14 9.64 12.41
C GLY A 384 -4.82 8.27 12.35
N GLN A 385 -4.66 7.47 13.42
CA GLN A 385 -5.27 6.14 13.54
C GLN A 385 -6.79 6.16 13.30
N ALA A 386 -7.51 7.09 13.91
CA ALA A 386 -8.96 7.20 13.76
C ALA A 386 -9.36 7.43 12.30
N GLY A 387 -8.60 8.28 11.58
CA GLY A 387 -8.85 8.56 10.17
C GLY A 387 -8.66 7.35 9.27
N VAL A 388 -7.62 6.55 9.52
CA VAL A 388 -7.41 5.27 8.80
C VAL A 388 -8.57 4.31 9.06
N GLY A 389 -8.98 4.15 10.33
CA GLY A 389 -10.10 3.28 10.70
C GLY A 389 -11.41 3.71 10.02
N GLU A 390 -11.69 5.02 9.95
CA GLU A 390 -12.90 5.52 9.26
C GLU A 390 -12.86 5.23 7.75
N VAL A 391 -11.71 5.39 7.09
CA VAL A 391 -11.59 5.04 5.67
C VAL A 391 -11.84 3.55 5.45
N ILE A 392 -11.28 2.68 6.29
CA ILE A 392 -11.50 1.22 6.22
C ILE A 392 -12.99 0.92 6.38
N ARG A 393 -13.65 1.46 7.42
CA ARG A 393 -15.09 1.25 7.65
C ARG A 393 -15.96 1.73 6.49
N ASN A 394 -15.62 2.90 5.91
CA ASN A 394 -16.35 3.42 4.75
C ASN A 394 -16.22 2.51 3.54
N MET A 395 -15.03 1.97 3.25
CA MET A 395 -14.81 1.05 2.14
C MET A 395 -15.51 -0.30 2.34
N LEU A 396 -15.47 -0.84 3.58
CA LEU A 396 -16.21 -2.06 3.94
C LEU A 396 -17.72 -1.86 3.76
N ALA A 397 -18.23 -0.71 4.24
CA ALA A 397 -19.65 -0.39 4.16
C ALA A 397 -20.14 -0.24 2.72
N GLU A 398 -19.36 0.47 1.89
CA GLU A 398 -19.72 0.65 0.48
C GLU A 398 -19.65 -0.66 -0.31
N LEU A 399 -18.64 -1.50 -0.07
CA LEU A 399 -18.55 -2.83 -0.70
C LEU A 399 -19.74 -3.71 -0.31
N ASP A 400 -20.10 -3.78 0.98
CA ASP A 400 -21.24 -4.54 1.47
C ASP A 400 -22.56 -4.08 0.83
N LEU A 401 -22.78 -2.77 0.75
CA LEU A 401 -23.97 -2.21 0.11
C LEU A 401 -23.97 -2.43 -1.41
N THR A 402 -22.81 -2.33 -2.05
CA THR A 402 -22.67 -2.59 -3.48
C THR A 402 -23.08 -4.03 -3.80
N LEU A 403 -22.59 -5.02 -3.05
CA LEU A 403 -23.00 -6.41 -3.19
C LEU A 403 -24.51 -6.57 -3.03
N ALA A 404 -25.06 -6.07 -1.91
CA ALA A 404 -26.49 -6.17 -1.61
C ALA A 404 -27.36 -5.59 -2.73
N LEU A 405 -27.01 -4.37 -3.19
CA LEU A 405 -27.76 -3.68 -4.25
C LEU A 405 -27.59 -4.32 -5.62
N CYS A 406 -26.52 -5.08 -5.84
CA CYS A 406 -26.32 -5.90 -7.03
C CYS A 406 -27.00 -7.27 -6.94
N GLY A 407 -27.65 -7.61 -5.81
CA GLY A 407 -28.31 -8.90 -5.61
C GLY A 407 -27.34 -10.04 -5.32
N LEU A 408 -26.18 -9.75 -4.74
CA LEU A 408 -25.12 -10.70 -4.41
C LEU A 408 -24.98 -10.88 -2.90
N THR A 409 -24.66 -12.10 -2.47
CA THR A 409 -24.48 -12.46 -1.06
C THR A 409 -23.03 -12.68 -0.67
N SER A 410 -22.14 -12.85 -1.65
CA SER A 410 -20.72 -13.08 -1.41
C SER A 410 -19.86 -12.38 -2.45
N VAL A 411 -18.66 -11.95 -2.04
CA VAL A 411 -17.63 -11.46 -2.97
C VAL A 411 -17.19 -12.52 -3.99
N SER A 412 -17.39 -13.80 -3.69
CA SER A 412 -17.08 -14.91 -4.60
C SER A 412 -18.06 -15.04 -5.77
N GLU A 413 -19.21 -14.36 -5.71
CA GLU A 413 -20.20 -14.31 -6.79
C GLU A 413 -19.91 -13.19 -7.81
N LEU A 414 -18.93 -12.35 -7.53
CA LEU A 414 -18.52 -11.29 -8.47
C LEU A 414 -17.77 -11.91 -9.66
N GLY A 415 -18.35 -11.80 -10.84
CA GLY A 415 -17.78 -12.24 -12.10
C GLY A 415 -18.03 -11.24 -13.23
N PRO A 416 -17.45 -11.46 -14.42
CA PRO A 416 -17.61 -10.59 -15.58
C PRO A 416 -19.07 -10.32 -15.96
N GLU A 417 -19.97 -11.26 -15.70
CA GLU A 417 -21.43 -11.16 -15.92
C GLU A 417 -22.10 -10.11 -15.05
N CYS A 418 -21.44 -9.70 -13.94
CA CYS A 418 -21.90 -8.60 -13.10
C CYS A 418 -21.55 -7.20 -13.68
N LEU A 419 -20.89 -7.17 -14.83
CA LEU A 419 -20.41 -5.94 -15.45
C LEU A 419 -20.97 -5.74 -16.86
N ALA A 420 -21.33 -4.50 -17.17
CA ALA A 420 -21.44 -4.00 -18.54
C ALA A 420 -20.22 -3.11 -18.83
N LYS A 421 -19.66 -3.26 -20.04
CA LYS A 421 -18.59 -2.38 -20.52
C LYS A 421 -19.22 -1.27 -21.39
N ASN A 422 -18.87 -0.01 -21.07
CA ASN A 422 -19.24 1.15 -21.90
C ASN A 422 -18.34 1.25 -23.13
#